data_5239bd1e443179d8a1da914b077900f6
#
_entry.id   5239bd1e443179d8a1da914b077900f6
#
_cell.length_a   1.000
_cell.length_b   1.000
_cell.length_c   1.000
_cell.angle_alpha   90.00
_cell.angle_beta   90.00
_cell.angle_gamma   90.00
#
_symmetry.space_group_name_H-M   'P 1'
#
loop_
_entity.id
_entity.type
_entity.pdbx_description
1 polymer ?
#
loop_
_entity_poly.entity_id
_entity_poly.type
_entity_poly.pdbx_seq_one_letter_code
_entity_poly.pdbx_strand_id
1 'polypeptide(L)'
;MAINFRADKGSALTYSEVDNNFGSYFTSASANGNTFTLYYPSSSQVPVNSGSVEISLIKGLQDQGAHGRIAHFSGSSGIDTTRGFLINDEGNVVIGADNDTPTLDYKLTVEGDIKATGTILQSSDERLKENISHIDNALDRLNSIDGTIYNLKGIPGNKLGVIAQEVEKVVPEVVVSDRNRYLSVDYNGLVALLISAVNEQNSIINDLEQRISALENK
;
A
#
# COMPACT_ATOMS: atom_id res chain seq x y z
N MET A 1 8.17 50.56 -5.49
CA MET A 1 9.28 50.47 -4.52
C MET A 1 10.26 49.47 -5.10
N ALA A 2 11.56 49.78 -5.14
CA ALA A 2 12.55 48.87 -5.70
C ALA A 2 12.91 47.82 -4.66
N ILE A 3 13.07 46.54 -5.10
CA ILE A 3 13.50 45.45 -4.24
C ILE A 3 15.00 45.49 -4.10
N ASN A 4 15.51 45.45 -2.89
CA ASN A 4 16.96 45.43 -2.61
C ASN A 4 17.42 43.99 -2.43
N PHE A 5 18.36 43.54 -3.25
CA PHE A 5 18.99 42.25 -3.09
C PHE A 5 20.31 42.38 -2.30
N ARG A 6 20.61 41.38 -1.48
CA ARG A 6 21.89 41.35 -0.71
C ARG A 6 23.12 41.39 -1.64
N ALA A 7 23.04 40.75 -2.82
CA ALA A 7 24.07 40.73 -3.82
C ALA A 7 24.40 42.14 -4.36
N ASP A 8 23.36 42.97 -4.57
CA ASP A 8 23.49 44.33 -5.10
C ASP A 8 24.03 45.31 -4.03
N LYS A 9 23.70 45.04 -2.78
CA LYS A 9 24.14 45.91 -1.65
C LYS A 9 25.58 45.64 -1.18
N GLY A 10 26.09 44.40 -1.40
CA GLY A 10 27.42 43.99 -0.92
C GLY A 10 27.55 43.85 0.63
N SER A 11 26.43 44.00 1.35
CA SER A 11 26.32 43.83 2.80
C SER A 11 25.05 43.18 3.23
N ALA A 12 24.89 42.81 4.52
CA ALA A 12 23.63 42.29 5.03
C ALA A 12 22.51 43.31 4.89
N LEU A 13 21.30 42.86 4.56
CA LEU A 13 20.11 43.70 4.56
C LEU A 13 19.76 44.12 5.99
N THR A 14 19.29 45.35 6.14
CA THR A 14 18.71 45.83 7.40
C THR A 14 17.30 45.26 7.58
N TYR A 15 16.77 45.32 8.80
CA TYR A 15 15.38 44.91 9.08
C TYR A 15 14.37 45.62 8.17
N SER A 16 14.55 46.96 8.01
CA SER A 16 13.65 47.75 7.15
C SER A 16 13.73 47.37 5.66
N GLU A 17 14.89 46.96 5.17
CA GLU A 17 15.03 46.48 3.80
C GLU A 17 14.39 45.11 3.59
N VAL A 18 14.48 44.22 4.59
CA VAL A 18 13.81 42.94 4.60
C VAL A 18 12.28 43.15 4.62
N ASP A 19 11.79 44.02 5.51
CA ASP A 19 10.36 44.33 5.62
C ASP A 19 9.84 44.97 4.34
N ASN A 20 10.59 45.88 3.73
CA ASN A 20 10.22 46.49 2.44
C ASN A 20 10.19 45.46 1.29
N ASN A 21 11.16 44.58 1.25
CA ASN A 21 11.18 43.50 0.25
C ASN A 21 9.98 42.57 0.45
N PHE A 22 9.69 42.19 1.69
CA PHE A 22 8.54 41.35 2.02
C PHE A 22 7.23 42.03 1.63
N GLY A 23 7.02 43.29 2.05
CA GLY A 23 5.83 44.08 1.73
C GLY A 23 5.65 44.40 0.23
N SER A 24 6.71 44.27 -0.57
CA SER A 24 6.63 44.43 -2.02
C SER A 24 6.03 43.20 -2.73
N TYR A 25 6.16 42.02 -2.13
CA TYR A 25 5.63 40.77 -2.68
C TYR A 25 4.33 40.34 -2.00
N PHE A 26 4.16 40.62 -0.72
CA PHE A 26 3.02 40.18 0.06
C PHE A 26 2.30 41.35 0.73
N THR A 27 0.99 41.40 0.64
CA THR A 27 0.20 42.41 1.33
C THR A 27 -0.04 42.11 2.79
N SER A 28 -0.06 40.85 3.14
CA SER A 28 -0.20 40.38 4.53
C SER A 28 0.20 38.91 4.66
N ALA A 29 0.38 38.50 5.90
CA ALA A 29 0.56 37.12 6.27
C ALA A 29 -0.33 36.79 7.47
N SER A 30 -0.88 35.60 7.51
CA SER A 30 -1.59 35.09 8.68
C SER A 30 -1.11 33.71 9.03
N ALA A 31 -1.17 33.37 10.32
CA ALA A 31 -0.89 32.02 10.80
C ALA A 31 -2.12 31.53 11.57
N ASN A 32 -2.57 30.33 11.26
CA ASN A 32 -3.62 29.63 11.96
C ASN A 32 -3.18 28.20 12.24
N GLY A 33 -2.83 27.93 13.49
CA GLY A 33 -2.28 26.63 13.87
C GLY A 33 -0.99 26.32 13.11
N ASN A 34 -1.01 25.31 12.24
CA ASN A 34 0.13 24.87 11.45
C ASN A 34 0.15 25.42 10.02
N THR A 35 -0.78 26.31 9.69
CA THR A 35 -0.90 26.89 8.35
C THR A 35 -0.39 28.34 8.39
N PHE A 36 0.53 28.64 7.49
CA PHE A 36 1.02 29.99 7.24
C PHE A 36 0.54 30.43 5.86
N THR A 37 -0.26 31.48 5.82
CA THR A 37 -0.86 32.01 4.58
C THR A 37 -0.21 33.31 4.21
N LEU A 38 0.33 33.42 3.02
CA LEU A 38 0.87 34.64 2.43
C LEU A 38 -0.13 35.22 1.44
N TYR A 39 -0.47 36.48 1.59
CA TYR A 39 -1.35 37.19 0.67
C TYR A 39 -0.50 38.15 -0.18
N TYR A 40 -0.70 38.14 -1.49
CA TYR A 40 -0.02 39.03 -2.42
C TYR A 40 -1.01 39.87 -3.17
N PRO A 41 -0.61 41.11 -3.56
CA PRO A 41 -1.50 42.03 -4.25
C PRO A 41 -1.80 41.55 -5.67
N SER A 42 -3.02 41.77 -6.13
CA SER A 42 -3.30 41.71 -7.55
C SER A 42 -2.68 42.93 -8.24
N SER A 43 -1.53 42.74 -8.91
CA SER A 43 -0.95 43.81 -9.72
C SER A 43 -1.19 43.54 -11.20
N SER A 44 -1.55 44.57 -11.94
CA SER A 44 -1.81 44.52 -13.39
C SER A 44 -0.56 44.19 -14.25
N GLN A 45 0.58 44.00 -13.64
CA GLN A 45 1.86 43.74 -14.36
C GLN A 45 2.42 42.33 -14.18
N VAL A 46 1.85 41.52 -13.29
CA VAL A 46 2.18 40.11 -13.16
C VAL A 46 0.88 39.34 -13.36
N PRO A 47 0.80 38.41 -14.32
CA PRO A 47 -0.42 37.65 -14.57
C PRO A 47 -0.59 36.53 -13.52
N VAL A 48 -0.63 36.91 -12.27
CA VAL A 48 -0.97 36.04 -11.15
C VAL A 48 -2.31 36.54 -10.60
N ASN A 49 -3.29 35.71 -10.71
CA ASN A 49 -4.57 35.93 -10.02
C ASN A 49 -4.27 36.24 -8.56
N SER A 50 -4.93 37.25 -7.99
CA SER A 50 -4.91 37.49 -6.54
C SER A 50 -5.23 36.17 -5.84
N GLY A 51 -4.30 35.67 -5.04
CA GLY A 51 -4.39 34.38 -4.40
C GLY A 51 -3.69 34.35 -3.05
N SER A 52 -3.90 33.30 -2.32
CA SER A 52 -3.13 32.94 -1.13
C SER A 52 -2.35 31.68 -1.42
N VAL A 53 -1.11 31.63 -0.96
CA VAL A 53 -0.35 30.38 -0.88
C VAL A 53 -0.44 29.90 0.55
N GLU A 54 -1.11 28.80 0.75
CA GLU A 54 -1.14 28.13 2.04
C GLU A 54 0.09 27.18 2.11
N ILE A 55 1.01 27.52 2.99
CA ILE A 55 2.10 26.63 3.35
C ILE A 55 1.67 25.94 4.64
N SER A 56 1.07 24.76 4.49
CA SER A 56 0.88 23.87 5.63
C SER A 56 2.25 23.35 6.04
N LEU A 57 2.76 23.85 7.15
CA LEU A 57 3.91 23.22 7.79
C LEU A 57 3.46 21.83 8.19
N ILE A 58 3.94 20.83 7.49
CA ILE A 58 3.87 19.45 7.95
C ILE A 58 4.69 19.43 9.22
N LYS A 59 4.02 19.67 10.35
CA LYS A 59 4.58 19.39 11.65
C LYS A 59 4.95 17.93 11.61
N GLY A 60 6.25 17.62 11.69
CA GLY A 60 6.71 16.25 11.67
C GLY A 60 5.87 15.42 12.64
N LEU A 61 5.22 14.40 12.12
CA LEU A 61 4.68 13.15 12.69
C LEU A 61 4.30 13.11 14.20
N GLN A 62 3.94 14.22 14.85
CA GLN A 62 3.58 14.25 16.27
C GLN A 62 2.15 14.73 16.55
N ASP A 63 1.28 14.77 15.55
CA ASP A 63 -0.13 15.03 15.82
C ASP A 63 -0.82 13.70 16.08
N GLN A 64 -1.16 13.45 17.35
CA GLN A 64 -1.90 12.27 17.79
C GLN A 64 -3.24 12.23 17.06
N GLY A 65 -3.37 11.29 16.13
CA GLY A 65 -4.62 10.96 15.44
C GLY A 65 -4.76 11.41 13.98
N ALA A 66 -3.77 12.08 13.40
CA ALA A 66 -3.77 12.34 11.97
C ALA A 66 -2.90 11.33 11.23
N HIS A 67 -3.49 10.54 10.35
CA HIS A 67 -2.73 9.71 9.42
C HIS A 67 -1.77 10.58 8.62
N GLY A 68 -0.48 10.25 8.62
CA GLY A 68 0.52 10.93 7.82
C GLY A 68 0.24 10.73 6.34
N ARG A 69 -0.34 11.74 5.69
CA ARG A 69 -0.60 11.73 4.24
C ARG A 69 0.60 12.33 3.53
N ILE A 70 1.16 11.60 2.58
CA ILE A 70 2.09 12.19 1.63
C ILE A 70 1.24 12.84 0.54
N ALA A 71 1.30 14.18 0.48
CA ALA A 71 0.62 14.94 -0.56
C ALA A 71 1.25 14.63 -1.92
N HIS A 72 0.43 14.34 -2.91
CA HIS A 72 0.86 14.25 -4.29
C HIS A 72 0.21 15.38 -5.10
N PHE A 73 0.92 15.88 -6.11
CA PHE A 73 0.40 16.89 -7.02
C PHE A 73 -0.47 16.22 -8.09
N SER A 74 -1.76 16.56 -8.15
CA SER A 74 -2.66 16.14 -9.22
C SER A 74 -2.84 17.27 -10.23
N GLY A 75 -2.21 17.16 -11.40
CA GLY A 75 -2.35 18.15 -12.47
C GLY A 75 -1.83 19.55 -12.12
N SER A 76 -2.28 20.58 -12.84
CA SER A 76 -1.79 21.96 -12.73
C SER A 76 -2.44 22.81 -11.63
N SER A 77 -3.32 22.27 -10.79
CA SER A 77 -4.18 23.10 -9.95
C SER A 77 -4.36 22.68 -8.49
N GLY A 78 -3.67 21.69 -7.98
CA GLY A 78 -3.85 21.35 -6.56
C GLY A 78 -3.09 20.17 -6.03
N ILE A 79 -3.01 20.10 -4.70
CA ILE A 79 -2.55 18.95 -3.96
C ILE A 79 -3.78 18.08 -3.69
N ASP A 80 -3.85 16.89 -4.31
CA ASP A 80 -4.89 15.92 -4.01
C ASP A 80 -4.44 15.09 -2.80
N THR A 81 -5.14 15.24 -1.69
CA THR A 81 -4.89 14.46 -0.46
C THR A 81 -5.83 13.26 -0.34
N THR A 82 -6.74 13.07 -1.29
CA THR A 82 -7.79 12.04 -1.20
C THR A 82 -7.37 10.69 -1.76
N ARG A 83 -6.36 10.69 -2.63
CA ARG A 83 -5.86 9.47 -3.28
C ARG A 83 -4.37 9.36 -3.08
N GLY A 84 -3.87 8.23 -2.68
CA GLY A 84 -2.45 8.09 -2.71
C GLY A 84 -1.84 7.19 -1.66
N PHE A 85 -0.84 7.69 -1.05
CA PHE A 85 0.01 6.99 -0.11
C PHE A 85 -0.30 7.47 1.30
N LEU A 86 -0.79 6.58 2.15
CA LEU A 86 -1.10 6.87 3.56
C LEU A 86 -0.17 6.07 4.46
N ILE A 87 0.31 6.68 5.54
CA ILE A 87 1.02 6.00 6.63
C ILE A 87 0.31 6.36 7.93
N ASN A 88 -0.04 5.38 8.76
CA ASN A 88 -0.57 5.63 10.10
C ASN A 88 0.54 5.64 11.16
N ASP A 89 0.16 5.95 12.41
CA ASP A 89 1.09 6.03 13.54
C ASP A 89 1.73 4.67 13.89
N GLU A 90 1.11 3.56 13.49
CA GLU A 90 1.64 2.20 13.65
C GLU A 90 2.61 1.81 12.52
N GLY A 91 2.83 2.70 11.55
CA GLY A 91 3.66 2.48 10.39
C GLY A 91 3.04 1.55 9.33
N ASN A 92 1.70 1.45 9.29
CA ASN A 92 1.00 0.73 8.23
C ASN A 92 0.82 1.65 7.04
N VAL A 93 1.06 1.13 5.84
CA VAL A 93 1.04 1.86 4.57
C VAL A 93 -0.16 1.43 3.74
N VAL A 94 -0.87 2.39 3.16
CA VAL A 94 -1.95 2.13 2.19
C VAL A 94 -1.66 2.89 0.90
N ILE A 95 -1.83 2.21 -0.22
CA ILE A 95 -1.66 2.78 -1.56
C ILE A 95 -2.97 2.59 -2.33
N GLY A 96 -3.49 3.68 -2.90
CA GLY A 96 -4.63 3.66 -3.83
C GLY A 96 -6.01 3.72 -3.19
N ALA A 97 -6.12 3.84 -1.86
CA ALA A 97 -7.41 3.93 -1.20
C ALA A 97 -8.15 5.23 -1.57
N ASP A 98 -9.40 5.09 -2.00
CA ASP A 98 -10.28 6.21 -2.40
C ASP A 98 -11.07 6.79 -1.21
N ASN A 99 -11.02 6.17 -0.04
CA ASN A 99 -11.79 6.57 1.13
C ASN A 99 -10.90 7.13 2.26
N ASP A 100 -11.52 7.92 3.13
CA ASP A 100 -10.83 8.57 4.24
C ASP A 100 -10.48 7.60 5.40
N THR A 101 -10.98 6.39 5.36
CA THR A 101 -10.77 5.36 6.40
C THR A 101 -10.41 4.01 5.79
N PRO A 102 -9.22 3.87 5.17
CA PRO A 102 -8.77 2.58 4.67
C PRO A 102 -8.58 1.60 5.83
N THR A 103 -8.84 0.33 5.59
CA THR A 103 -8.50 -0.72 6.55
C THR A 103 -6.98 -0.84 6.66
N LEU A 104 -6.46 -0.65 7.87
CA LEU A 104 -5.02 -0.65 8.17
C LEU A 104 -4.62 -1.92 8.93
N ASP A 105 -5.21 -3.06 8.56
CA ASP A 105 -5.00 -4.34 9.22
C ASP A 105 -3.63 -4.95 8.92
N TYR A 106 -3.02 -4.53 7.83
CA TYR A 106 -1.72 -5.03 7.35
C TYR A 106 -0.68 -3.91 7.28
N LYS A 107 0.59 -4.28 7.32
CA LYS A 107 1.71 -3.32 7.18
C LYS A 107 1.73 -2.62 5.82
N LEU A 108 1.25 -3.30 4.77
CA LEU A 108 1.06 -2.72 3.45
C LEU A 108 -0.27 -3.20 2.88
N THR A 109 -1.15 -2.27 2.52
CA THR A 109 -2.39 -2.51 1.78
C THR A 109 -2.32 -1.77 0.45
N VAL A 110 -2.62 -2.45 -0.65
CA VAL A 110 -2.68 -1.85 -1.99
C VAL A 110 -4.05 -2.10 -2.58
N GLU A 111 -4.80 -1.04 -2.86
CA GLU A 111 -6.06 -1.12 -3.60
C GLU A 111 -5.76 -1.03 -5.09
N GLY A 112 -5.40 -2.17 -5.68
CA GLY A 112 -5.00 -2.30 -7.07
C GLY A 112 -4.03 -3.46 -7.30
N ASP A 113 -3.52 -3.53 -8.51
CA ASP A 113 -2.54 -4.55 -8.89
C ASP A 113 -1.12 -4.15 -8.44
N ILE A 114 -0.33 -5.14 -8.02
CA ILE A 114 1.09 -4.98 -7.68
C ILE A 114 1.93 -5.62 -8.79
N LYS A 115 2.79 -4.82 -9.44
CA LYS A 115 3.78 -5.31 -10.42
C LYS A 115 5.18 -5.14 -9.86
N ALA A 116 5.87 -6.23 -9.61
CA ALA A 116 7.29 -6.24 -9.30
C ALA A 116 8.10 -6.59 -10.56
N THR A 117 9.17 -5.85 -10.87
CA THR A 117 10.12 -6.20 -11.95
C THR A 117 11.23 -7.14 -11.47
N GLY A 118 11.34 -7.35 -10.18
CA GLY A 118 12.24 -8.28 -9.52
C GLY A 118 11.48 -9.35 -8.76
N THR A 119 12.17 -10.05 -7.87
CA THR A 119 11.63 -11.14 -7.08
C THR A 119 10.96 -10.61 -5.80
N ILE A 120 9.78 -11.13 -5.47
CA ILE A 120 9.16 -10.96 -4.16
C ILE A 120 9.61 -12.11 -3.27
N LEU A 121 10.37 -11.82 -2.21
CA LEU A 121 10.90 -12.80 -1.28
C LEU A 121 10.06 -12.84 0.00
N GLN A 122 9.74 -14.04 0.44
CA GLN A 122 9.15 -14.29 1.75
C GLN A 122 10.15 -15.07 2.61
N SER A 123 10.43 -14.61 3.82
CA SER A 123 11.33 -15.30 4.76
C SER A 123 10.81 -16.68 5.11
N SER A 124 11.67 -17.69 5.00
CA SER A 124 11.31 -19.09 5.26
C SER A 124 12.42 -19.87 5.98
N ASP A 125 13.32 -19.16 6.67
CA ASP A 125 14.41 -19.78 7.44
C ASP A 125 13.84 -20.61 8.59
N GLU A 126 14.36 -21.84 8.77
CA GLU A 126 13.94 -22.76 9.83
C GLU A 126 14.06 -22.15 11.22
N ARG A 127 15.10 -21.33 11.46
CA ARG A 127 15.36 -20.66 12.74
C ARG A 127 14.28 -19.65 13.16
N LEU A 128 13.42 -19.26 12.22
CA LEU A 128 12.29 -18.35 12.46
C LEU A 128 10.97 -19.10 12.68
N LYS A 129 11.01 -20.45 12.72
CA LYS A 129 9.82 -21.29 12.81
C LYS A 129 9.85 -22.16 14.05
N GLU A 130 8.68 -22.42 14.60
CA GLU A 130 8.49 -23.30 15.74
C GLU A 130 7.41 -24.35 15.41
N ASN A 131 7.40 -25.47 16.13
CA ASN A 131 6.39 -26.52 16.00
C ASN A 131 6.25 -27.05 14.55
N ILE A 132 7.37 -27.26 13.89
CA ILE A 132 7.40 -27.72 12.50
C ILE A 132 6.87 -29.16 12.44
N SER A 133 5.84 -29.38 11.62
CA SER A 133 5.26 -30.70 11.34
C SER A 133 4.95 -30.87 9.86
N HIS A 134 4.72 -32.11 9.45
CA HIS A 134 4.25 -32.41 8.11
C HIS A 134 2.79 -32.00 7.93
N ILE A 135 2.41 -31.73 6.67
CA ILE A 135 1.01 -31.52 6.30
C ILE A 135 0.42 -32.88 5.95
N ASP A 136 -0.45 -33.38 6.81
CA ASP A 136 -1.09 -34.67 6.63
C ASP A 136 -2.36 -34.54 5.76
N ASN A 137 -2.68 -35.64 5.03
CA ASN A 137 -3.84 -35.73 4.14
C ASN A 137 -3.91 -34.59 3.11
N ALA A 138 -2.77 -34.16 2.62
CA ALA A 138 -2.64 -33.00 1.76
C ALA A 138 -3.40 -33.19 0.42
N LEU A 139 -3.33 -34.38 -0.15
CA LEU A 139 -4.01 -34.72 -1.41
C LEU A 139 -5.55 -34.66 -1.25
N ASP A 140 -6.09 -35.22 -0.19
CA ASP A 140 -7.55 -35.19 0.08
C ASP A 140 -8.03 -33.76 0.35
N ARG A 141 -7.27 -32.98 1.12
CA ARG A 141 -7.55 -31.56 1.37
C ARG A 141 -7.56 -30.77 0.06
N LEU A 142 -6.55 -30.97 -0.79
CA LEU A 142 -6.43 -30.29 -2.08
C LEU A 142 -7.58 -30.67 -3.04
N ASN A 143 -7.95 -31.97 -3.10
CA ASN A 143 -9.06 -32.44 -3.93
C ASN A 143 -10.43 -31.89 -3.54
N SER A 144 -10.55 -31.29 -2.35
CA SER A 144 -11.76 -30.63 -1.86
C SER A 144 -11.81 -29.13 -2.18
N ILE A 145 -10.82 -28.62 -2.92
CA ILE A 145 -10.74 -27.21 -3.32
C ILE A 145 -10.89 -27.12 -4.84
N ASP A 146 -11.85 -26.35 -5.32
CA ASP A 146 -12.03 -26.11 -6.75
C ASP A 146 -11.32 -24.83 -7.20
N GLY A 147 -10.58 -24.95 -8.31
CA GLY A 147 -10.10 -23.77 -9.03
C GLY A 147 -11.24 -23.13 -9.81
N THR A 148 -11.44 -21.83 -9.66
CA THR A 148 -12.57 -21.10 -10.26
C THR A 148 -12.12 -20.00 -11.20
N ILE A 149 -12.95 -19.69 -12.19
CA ILE A 149 -12.85 -18.49 -13.02
C ILE A 149 -13.89 -17.50 -12.50
N TYR A 150 -13.48 -16.27 -12.21
CA TYR A 150 -14.38 -15.25 -11.69
C TYR A 150 -14.06 -13.85 -12.23
N ASN A 151 -14.98 -12.92 -12.01
CA ASN A 151 -14.75 -11.48 -12.21
C ASN A 151 -14.84 -10.78 -10.86
N LEU A 152 -13.92 -9.87 -10.60
CA LEU A 152 -14.05 -8.96 -9.49
C LEU A 152 -15.11 -7.90 -9.81
N LYS A 153 -15.97 -7.58 -8.85
CA LYS A 153 -17.01 -6.56 -9.02
C LYS A 153 -16.37 -5.23 -9.36
N GLY A 154 -16.80 -4.61 -10.46
CA GLY A 154 -16.28 -3.32 -10.91
C GLY A 154 -14.95 -3.38 -11.65
N ILE A 155 -14.29 -4.54 -11.76
CA ILE A 155 -13.03 -4.72 -12.49
C ILE A 155 -13.26 -5.65 -13.68
N PRO A 156 -13.06 -5.18 -14.93
CA PRO A 156 -13.26 -6.02 -16.09
C PRO A 156 -12.16 -7.09 -16.22
N GLY A 157 -12.53 -8.22 -16.83
CA GLY A 157 -11.62 -9.32 -17.14
C GLY A 157 -11.78 -10.51 -16.18
N ASN A 158 -11.53 -11.72 -16.73
CA ASN A 158 -11.58 -12.97 -15.98
C ASN A 158 -10.30 -13.12 -15.14
N LYS A 159 -10.48 -13.58 -13.92
CA LYS A 159 -9.41 -13.97 -12.99
C LYS A 159 -9.51 -15.46 -12.69
N LEU A 160 -8.40 -16.08 -12.33
CA LEU A 160 -8.33 -17.46 -11.84
C LEU A 160 -8.00 -17.43 -10.36
N GLY A 161 -8.62 -18.29 -9.60
CA GLY A 161 -8.33 -18.41 -8.16
C GLY A 161 -9.21 -19.43 -7.48
N VAL A 162 -9.34 -19.32 -6.20
CA VAL A 162 -10.17 -20.17 -5.33
C VAL A 162 -11.16 -19.32 -4.55
N ILE A 163 -12.21 -19.93 -4.02
CA ILE A 163 -13.17 -19.26 -3.14
C ILE A 163 -12.73 -19.43 -1.69
N ALA A 164 -12.42 -18.33 -1.02
CA ALA A 164 -11.86 -18.32 0.34
C ALA A 164 -12.74 -19.09 1.35
N GLN A 165 -14.08 -18.98 1.24
CA GLN A 165 -15.04 -19.70 2.07
C GLN A 165 -15.01 -21.24 1.86
N GLU A 166 -14.57 -21.70 0.71
CA GLU A 166 -14.39 -23.14 0.44
C GLU A 166 -13.06 -23.61 1.00
N VAL A 167 -12.01 -22.83 0.78
CA VAL A 167 -10.67 -23.08 1.33
C VAL A 167 -10.72 -23.12 2.85
N GLU A 168 -11.42 -22.20 3.52
CA GLU A 168 -11.53 -22.12 4.97
C GLU A 168 -12.03 -23.42 5.62
N LYS A 169 -12.92 -24.16 4.94
CA LYS A 169 -13.47 -25.41 5.45
C LYS A 169 -12.45 -26.55 5.52
N VAL A 170 -11.41 -26.50 4.69
CA VAL A 170 -10.43 -27.59 4.52
C VAL A 170 -9.03 -27.19 4.95
N VAL A 171 -8.66 -25.91 4.75
CA VAL A 171 -7.32 -25.36 5.02
C VAL A 171 -7.48 -23.98 5.68
N PRO A 172 -8.08 -23.88 6.87
CA PRO A 172 -8.29 -22.59 7.54
C PRO A 172 -6.98 -21.85 7.81
N GLU A 173 -5.85 -22.56 7.85
CA GLU A 173 -4.52 -22.00 8.12
C GLU A 173 -4.05 -20.98 7.07
N VAL A 174 -4.60 -21.03 5.86
CA VAL A 174 -4.25 -20.12 4.75
C VAL A 174 -5.33 -19.05 4.52
N VAL A 175 -6.33 -18.97 5.37
CA VAL A 175 -7.41 -17.98 5.23
C VAL A 175 -7.32 -16.95 6.34
N VAL A 176 -7.36 -15.70 5.97
CA VAL A 176 -7.32 -14.55 6.89
C VAL A 176 -8.54 -13.67 6.68
N SER A 177 -9.20 -13.28 7.77
CA SER A 177 -10.33 -12.35 7.75
C SER A 177 -9.86 -10.95 8.13
N ASP A 178 -10.29 -9.94 7.38
CA ASP A 178 -10.13 -8.54 7.74
C ASP A 178 -11.19 -8.08 8.77
N ARG A 179 -11.12 -6.82 9.22
CA ARG A 179 -12.10 -6.21 10.15
C ARG A 179 -13.52 -6.16 9.59
N ASN A 180 -13.67 -6.12 8.27
CA ASN A 180 -14.95 -6.11 7.58
C ASN A 180 -15.48 -7.52 7.29
N ARG A 181 -14.76 -8.56 7.76
CA ARG A 181 -15.05 -9.98 7.54
C ARG A 181 -14.95 -10.42 6.07
N TYR A 182 -14.19 -9.68 5.26
CA TYR A 182 -13.79 -10.21 3.95
C TYR A 182 -12.63 -11.20 4.16
N LEU A 183 -12.73 -12.34 3.48
CA LEU A 183 -11.73 -13.39 3.55
C LEU A 183 -10.70 -13.22 2.44
N SER A 184 -9.43 -13.41 2.79
CA SER A 184 -8.30 -13.45 1.88
C SER A 184 -7.57 -14.78 2.01
N VAL A 185 -6.92 -15.23 0.93
CA VAL A 185 -6.19 -16.50 0.89
C VAL A 185 -4.70 -16.24 0.73
N ASP A 186 -3.90 -16.87 1.59
CA ASP A 186 -2.46 -16.96 1.42
C ASP A 186 -2.13 -18.02 0.36
N TYR A 187 -1.90 -17.57 -0.88
CA TYR A 187 -1.56 -18.47 -1.99
C TYR A 187 -0.19 -19.13 -1.80
N ASN A 188 0.75 -18.55 -1.06
CA ASN A 188 2.03 -19.20 -0.76
C ASN A 188 1.83 -20.40 0.18
N GLY A 189 0.90 -20.29 1.13
CA GLY A 189 0.47 -21.42 1.96
C GLY A 189 -0.16 -22.56 1.14
N LEU A 190 -0.98 -22.23 0.12
CA LEU A 190 -1.51 -23.22 -0.81
C LEU A 190 -0.42 -23.91 -1.63
N VAL A 191 0.68 -23.23 -1.97
CA VAL A 191 1.85 -23.86 -2.63
C VAL A 191 2.47 -24.92 -1.72
N ALA A 192 2.58 -24.68 -0.42
CA ALA A 192 3.09 -25.68 0.52
C ALA A 192 2.19 -26.91 0.59
N LEU A 193 0.85 -26.73 0.60
CA LEU A 193 -0.12 -27.82 0.52
C LEU A 193 0.03 -28.61 -0.81
N LEU A 194 0.18 -27.91 -1.94
CA LEU A 194 0.42 -28.53 -3.25
C LEU A 194 1.66 -29.41 -3.26
N ILE A 195 2.77 -28.93 -2.69
CA ILE A 195 4.02 -29.71 -2.58
C ILE A 195 3.76 -31.03 -1.82
N SER A 196 3.08 -30.97 -0.68
CA SER A 196 2.76 -32.14 0.12
C SER A 196 1.80 -33.09 -0.62
N ALA A 197 0.77 -32.57 -1.29
CA ALA A 197 -0.18 -33.37 -2.06
C ALA A 197 0.48 -34.10 -3.25
N VAL A 198 1.40 -33.42 -3.96
CA VAL A 198 2.16 -34.04 -5.05
C VAL A 198 3.07 -35.15 -4.50
N ASN A 199 3.69 -34.99 -3.35
CA ASN A 199 4.50 -36.03 -2.71
C ASN A 199 3.66 -37.26 -2.29
N GLU A 200 2.47 -37.05 -1.72
CA GLU A 200 1.50 -38.11 -1.43
C GLU A 200 1.06 -38.83 -2.70
N GLN A 201 0.72 -38.11 -3.76
CA GLN A 201 0.34 -38.67 -5.04
C GLN A 201 1.45 -39.52 -5.66
N ASN A 202 2.70 -39.05 -5.63
CA ASN A 202 3.86 -39.81 -6.11
C ASN A 202 4.06 -41.09 -5.31
N SER A 203 3.85 -41.09 -4.00
CA SER A 203 3.90 -42.28 -3.17
C SER A 203 2.87 -43.33 -3.58
N ILE A 204 1.65 -42.90 -3.85
CA ILE A 204 0.56 -43.77 -4.35
C ILE A 204 0.91 -44.36 -5.72
N ILE A 205 1.44 -43.55 -6.63
CA ILE A 205 1.85 -43.99 -7.98
C ILE A 205 2.93 -45.07 -7.86
N ASN A 206 3.96 -44.85 -7.05
CA ASN A 206 5.04 -45.83 -6.84
C ASN A 206 4.52 -47.17 -6.27
N ASP A 207 3.57 -47.14 -5.32
CA ASP A 207 2.92 -48.35 -4.80
C ASP A 207 2.15 -49.09 -5.91
N LEU A 208 1.38 -48.35 -6.72
CA LEU A 208 0.66 -48.96 -7.83
C LEU A 208 1.60 -49.60 -8.88
N GLU A 209 2.70 -48.94 -9.23
CA GLU A 209 3.70 -49.45 -10.15
C GLU A 209 4.33 -50.77 -9.63
N GLN A 210 4.65 -50.83 -8.33
CA GLN A 210 5.17 -52.07 -7.71
C GLN A 210 4.15 -53.21 -7.77
N ARG A 211 2.87 -52.91 -7.50
CA ARG A 211 1.79 -53.90 -7.56
C ARG A 211 1.54 -54.40 -8.98
N ILE A 212 1.58 -53.49 -9.97
CA ILE A 212 1.46 -53.87 -11.39
C ILE A 212 2.62 -54.78 -11.77
N SER A 213 3.87 -54.40 -11.51
CA SER A 213 5.04 -55.19 -11.80
C SER A 213 5.00 -56.60 -11.16
N ALA A 214 4.47 -56.68 -9.93
CA ALA A 214 4.27 -57.97 -9.25
C ALA A 214 3.18 -58.86 -9.89
N LEU A 215 2.20 -58.26 -10.56
CA LEU A 215 1.17 -58.99 -11.27
C LEU A 215 1.63 -59.47 -12.68
N GLU A 216 2.41 -58.64 -13.36
CA GLU A 216 2.97 -58.95 -14.69
C GLU A 216 4.02 -60.05 -14.68
N ASN A 217 4.70 -60.22 -13.55
CA ASN A 217 5.76 -61.25 -13.37
C ASN A 217 5.23 -62.59 -12.82
N LYS A 218 3.91 -62.77 -12.78
CA LYS A 218 3.25 -64.04 -12.44
C LYS A 218 2.84 -64.85 -13.66
#